data_cc920602b2e3706439b94b934e7cc22a
#
_entry.id   cc920602b2e3706439b94b934e7cc22a
#
_cell.length_a   1.000
_cell.length_b   1.000
_cell.length_c   1.000
_cell.angle_alpha   90.00
_cell.angle_beta   90.00
_cell.angle_gamma   90.00
#
_symmetry.space_group_name_H-M   'P 1'
#
loop_
_entity.id
_entity.type
_entity.pdbx_description
1 polymer ?
#
loop_
_entity_poly.entity_id
_entity_poly.type
_entity_poly.pdbx_seq_one_letter_code
_entity_poly.pdbx_strand_id
1 'polypeptide(L)'
;RPFIISLDGWAGTQRYAGVWSGDQTGGQWEYIRFHIPTYIGSGLSGQPNITSDMDGIFGGKNLVMNTRDFQWKTWTPMELNMDGWGSNEKYPHALGEPATSINRWYLKMKSCLMPYAYSIAREAVDGKPMIRAMFLEDPNPYTFGKATQYQFMYGPYFLIAPIYQETQMDDKGNDIRDGIYLPEGEWFDYFTGEKYTGGCVVNNLSLIHISEPTRPRLIS
;
A
#
# COMPACT_ATOMS: atom_id res chain seq x y z
N ARG A 1 24.85 4.96 7.39
CA ARG A 1 24.69 5.45 6.02
C ARG A 1 23.67 6.59 6.02
N PRO A 2 23.88 7.62 5.19
CA PRO A 2 22.87 8.67 5.04
C PRO A 2 21.60 8.06 4.42
N PHE A 3 20.45 8.55 4.87
CA PHE A 3 19.15 8.27 4.28
C PHE A 3 18.68 9.54 3.58
N ILE A 4 18.57 9.49 2.26
CA ILE A 4 18.26 10.64 1.42
C ILE A 4 16.94 10.38 0.71
N ILE A 5 16.05 11.36 0.77
CA ILE A 5 14.81 11.43 -0.01
C ILE A 5 14.90 12.67 -0.89
N SER A 6 14.66 12.52 -2.17
CA SER A 6 14.60 13.59 -3.16
C SER A 6 13.15 13.85 -3.57
N LEU A 7 12.77 15.11 -3.71
CA LEU A 7 11.46 15.51 -4.20
C LEU A 7 11.23 15.02 -5.64
N ASP A 8 12.27 15.06 -6.45
CA ASP A 8 12.25 14.65 -7.84
C ASP A 8 13.29 13.57 -8.12
N GLY A 9 13.12 12.87 -9.22
CA GLY A 9 14.08 11.88 -9.65
C GLY A 9 13.98 11.56 -11.13
N TRP A 10 15.11 11.20 -11.70
CA TRP A 10 15.23 10.65 -13.05
C TRP A 10 16.19 9.46 -13.06
N ALA A 11 16.45 8.90 -14.23
CA ALA A 11 17.34 7.75 -14.37
C ALA A 11 18.71 8.02 -13.69
N GLY A 12 19.05 7.21 -12.70
CA GLY A 12 20.25 7.32 -11.89
C GLY A 12 20.02 7.78 -10.44
N THR A 13 18.92 8.47 -10.14
CA THR A 13 18.58 8.93 -8.77
C THR A 13 18.50 7.76 -7.78
N GLN A 14 18.01 6.61 -8.20
CA GLN A 14 17.87 5.41 -7.37
C GLN A 14 19.20 4.95 -6.73
N ARG A 15 20.33 5.38 -7.25
CA ARG A 15 21.66 5.07 -6.68
C ARG A 15 21.96 5.85 -5.40
N TYR A 16 21.28 6.97 -5.20
CA TYR A 16 21.62 7.95 -4.18
C TYR A 16 20.49 8.23 -3.20
N ALA A 17 19.26 8.19 -3.69
CA ALA A 17 18.08 8.61 -2.91
C ALA A 17 16.86 7.75 -3.23
N GLY A 18 15.93 7.70 -2.28
CA GLY A 18 14.54 7.42 -2.56
C GLY A 18 13.84 8.65 -3.13
N VAL A 19 12.72 8.46 -3.80
CA VAL A 19 11.92 9.53 -4.38
C VAL A 19 10.69 9.78 -3.52
N TRP A 20 10.39 11.04 -3.28
CA TRP A 20 9.17 11.50 -2.62
C TRP A 20 8.30 12.24 -3.64
N SER A 21 7.01 12.00 -3.64
CA SER A 21 6.07 12.53 -4.65
C SER A 21 5.75 14.03 -4.49
N GLY A 22 6.32 14.70 -3.49
CA GLY A 22 6.14 16.14 -3.26
C GLY A 22 4.95 16.48 -2.36
N ASP A 23 4.79 17.79 -2.14
CA ASP A 23 3.76 18.37 -1.31
C ASP A 23 2.38 18.21 -1.94
N GLN A 24 1.50 17.46 -1.32
CA GLN A 24 0.16 17.19 -1.82
C GLN A 24 -0.88 17.30 -0.71
N THR A 25 -2.12 17.57 -1.11
CA THR A 25 -3.25 17.65 -0.20
C THR A 25 -3.89 16.27 -0.05
N GLY A 26 -4.00 15.80 1.20
CA GLY A 26 -4.70 14.56 1.56
C GLY A 26 -6.18 14.79 1.88
N GLY A 27 -6.77 13.83 2.60
CA GLY A 27 -8.16 13.88 3.06
C GLY A 27 -9.19 13.52 1.98
N GLN A 28 -8.76 13.00 0.84
CA GLN A 28 -9.62 12.68 -0.30
C GLN A 28 -9.16 11.42 -1.02
N TRP A 29 -10.11 10.71 -1.64
CA TRP A 29 -9.84 9.45 -2.35
C TRP A 29 -8.93 9.63 -3.57
N GLU A 30 -8.94 10.81 -4.18
CA GLU A 30 -8.07 11.18 -5.31
C GLU A 30 -6.60 11.04 -4.95
N TYR A 31 -6.23 11.33 -3.70
CA TYR A 31 -4.88 11.17 -3.19
C TYR A 31 -4.42 9.71 -3.28
N ILE A 32 -5.24 8.78 -2.81
CA ILE A 32 -4.93 7.34 -2.87
C ILE A 32 -4.93 6.85 -4.31
N ARG A 33 -5.94 7.23 -5.12
CA ARG A 33 -6.03 6.86 -6.55
C ARG A 33 -4.86 7.37 -7.37
N PHE A 34 -4.31 8.51 -7.03
CA PHE A 34 -3.12 9.03 -7.70
C PHE A 34 -1.87 8.24 -7.33
N HIS A 35 -1.70 7.91 -6.04
CA HIS A 35 -0.44 7.33 -5.57
C HIS A 35 -0.26 5.86 -5.92
N ILE A 36 -1.30 5.05 -5.91
CA ILE A 36 -1.15 3.62 -6.24
C ILE A 36 -0.51 3.43 -7.63
N PRO A 37 -1.08 3.97 -8.73
CA PRO A 37 -0.45 3.84 -10.04
C PRO A 37 0.87 4.61 -10.16
N THR A 38 1.05 5.70 -9.40
CA THR A 38 2.33 6.43 -9.35
C THR A 38 3.45 5.55 -8.79
N TYR A 39 3.20 4.80 -7.73
CA TYR A 39 4.21 3.89 -7.16
C TYR A 39 4.52 2.73 -8.11
N ILE A 40 3.50 2.17 -8.75
CA ILE A 40 3.68 1.14 -9.79
C ILE A 40 4.54 1.70 -10.93
N GLY A 41 4.18 2.88 -11.44
CA GLY A 41 4.90 3.55 -12.53
C GLY A 41 6.34 3.94 -12.17
N SER A 42 6.58 4.34 -10.93
CA SER A 42 7.92 4.62 -10.40
C SER A 42 8.80 3.37 -10.46
N GLY A 43 8.29 2.23 -10.02
CA GLY A 43 8.97 0.94 -10.12
C GLY A 43 9.32 0.58 -11.57
N LEU A 44 8.36 0.74 -12.49
CA LEU A 44 8.56 0.49 -13.93
C LEU A 44 9.58 1.45 -14.55
N SER A 45 9.75 2.63 -13.98
CA SER A 45 10.73 3.64 -14.43
C SER A 45 12.11 3.47 -13.78
N GLY A 46 12.35 2.38 -13.05
CA GLY A 46 13.62 2.13 -12.38
C GLY A 46 13.85 2.94 -11.12
N GLN A 47 12.79 3.51 -10.53
CA GLN A 47 12.78 4.23 -9.25
C GLN A 47 12.04 3.41 -8.18
N PRO A 48 12.58 2.28 -7.70
CA PRO A 48 11.85 1.35 -6.86
C PRO A 48 11.57 1.88 -5.45
N ASN A 49 12.35 2.86 -4.99
CA ASN A 49 12.24 3.43 -3.66
C ASN A 49 11.45 4.73 -3.73
N ILE A 50 10.13 4.62 -3.74
CA ILE A 50 9.21 5.76 -3.74
C ILE A 50 8.44 5.84 -2.44
N THR A 51 8.10 7.05 -2.05
CA THR A 51 7.21 7.37 -0.93
C THR A 51 6.35 8.58 -1.23
N SER A 52 5.36 8.80 -0.39
CA SER A 52 4.55 10.02 -0.31
C SER A 52 4.17 10.26 1.14
N ASP A 53 3.78 11.48 1.46
CA ASP A 53 3.30 11.79 2.80
C ASP A 53 2.08 10.97 3.15
N MET A 54 2.01 10.51 4.39
CA MET A 54 0.84 9.79 4.87
C MET A 54 -0.37 10.73 4.88
N ASP A 55 -1.37 10.42 4.04
CA ASP A 55 -2.56 11.24 3.86
C ASP A 55 -2.24 12.71 3.50
N GLY A 56 -1.23 12.90 2.62
CA GLY A 56 -0.76 14.19 2.17
C GLY A 56 0.01 15.00 3.23
N ILE A 57 0.69 16.06 2.81
CA ILE A 57 1.39 16.98 3.73
C ILE A 57 0.45 18.09 4.22
N PHE A 58 -0.55 18.45 3.41
CA PHE A 58 -1.57 19.45 3.73
C PHE A 58 -2.96 18.80 3.83
N GLY A 59 -3.83 19.32 4.67
CA GLY A 59 -5.15 18.74 4.90
C GLY A 59 -5.06 17.38 5.61
N GLY A 60 -5.93 16.45 5.24
CA GLY A 60 -5.76 15.06 5.60
C GLY A 60 -6.03 14.68 7.06
N LYS A 61 -6.87 15.38 7.78
CA LYS A 61 -7.31 14.96 9.13
C LYS A 61 -8.55 14.05 9.10
N ASN A 62 -8.85 13.46 7.95
CA ASN A 62 -9.91 12.48 7.85
C ASN A 62 -9.39 11.12 8.32
N LEU A 63 -9.96 10.59 9.39
CA LEU A 63 -9.51 9.33 9.99
C LEU A 63 -9.61 8.16 9.03
N VAL A 64 -10.66 8.12 8.21
CA VAL A 64 -10.85 7.05 7.21
C VAL A 64 -9.77 7.11 6.16
N MET A 65 -9.54 8.29 5.55
CA MET A 65 -8.50 8.44 4.51
C MET A 65 -7.11 8.12 5.07
N ASN A 66 -6.80 8.62 6.25
CA ASN A 66 -5.51 8.38 6.88
C ASN A 66 -5.27 6.88 7.14
N THR A 67 -6.24 6.19 7.73
CA THR A 67 -6.11 4.75 7.99
C THR A 67 -6.03 3.92 6.72
N ARG A 68 -6.79 4.28 5.67
CA ARG A 68 -6.71 3.59 4.38
C ARG A 68 -5.36 3.80 3.70
N ASP A 69 -4.81 5.00 3.81
CA ASP A 69 -3.47 5.29 3.28
C ASP A 69 -2.38 4.52 4.04
N PHE A 70 -2.48 4.41 5.36
CA PHE A 70 -1.60 3.56 6.17
C PHE A 70 -1.67 2.08 5.75
N GLN A 71 -2.87 1.56 5.52
CA GLN A 71 -3.09 0.17 5.18
C GLN A 71 -2.30 -0.27 3.95
N TRP A 72 -2.44 0.45 2.84
CA TRP A 72 -1.74 0.04 1.62
C TRP A 72 -0.25 0.41 1.63
N LYS A 73 0.12 1.54 2.27
CA LYS A 73 1.53 1.97 2.36
C LYS A 73 2.38 1.07 3.26
N THR A 74 1.77 0.30 4.13
CA THR A 74 2.47 -0.78 4.85
C THR A 74 3.20 -1.73 3.90
N TRP A 75 2.65 -1.94 2.71
CA TRP A 75 3.17 -2.80 1.65
C TRP A 75 3.96 -2.01 0.60
N THR A 76 4.72 -1.05 1.04
CA THR A 76 5.53 -0.18 0.18
C THR A 76 6.95 -0.09 0.71
N PRO A 77 7.92 0.37 -0.11
CA PRO A 77 9.32 0.48 0.33
C PRO A 77 9.52 1.39 1.53
N MET A 78 8.83 2.52 1.54
CA MET A 78 9.01 3.55 2.56
C MET A 78 7.68 4.11 3.01
N GLU A 79 7.58 4.47 4.29
CA GLU A 79 6.50 5.28 4.86
C GLU A 79 7.07 6.60 5.33
N LEU A 80 6.43 7.66 4.93
CA LEU A 80 6.78 9.02 5.30
C LEU A 80 5.56 9.70 5.93
N ASN A 81 5.73 10.26 7.09
CA ASN A 81 4.67 11.02 7.76
C ASN A 81 5.20 12.40 8.11
N MET A 82 4.84 13.39 7.30
CA MET A 82 5.14 14.78 7.53
C MET A 82 3.86 15.59 7.60
N ASP A 83 3.90 16.69 8.30
CA ASP A 83 2.84 17.70 8.27
C ASP A 83 3.33 19.01 7.63
N GLY A 84 2.39 19.83 7.18
CA GLY A 84 2.69 21.14 6.61
C GLY A 84 3.10 22.14 7.69
N TRP A 85 4.38 22.20 8.00
CA TRP A 85 4.95 23.19 8.93
C TRP A 85 4.37 23.14 10.36
N GLY A 86 4.06 21.97 10.84
CA GLY A 86 3.44 21.77 12.15
C GLY A 86 1.97 22.19 12.24
N SER A 87 1.32 22.45 11.11
CA SER A 87 -0.08 22.92 11.08
C SER A 87 -1.10 21.78 10.95
N ASN A 88 -0.63 20.57 10.71
CA ASN A 88 -1.48 19.43 10.38
C ASN A 88 -1.02 18.14 11.04
N GLU A 89 -1.09 18.12 12.37
CA GLU A 89 -0.68 16.94 13.15
C GLU A 89 -1.49 15.71 12.76
N LYS A 90 -0.84 14.77 12.10
CA LYS A 90 -1.40 13.48 11.63
C LYS A 90 -0.54 12.29 12.07
N TYR A 91 0.28 12.46 13.07
CA TYR A 91 1.05 11.34 13.59
C TYR A 91 0.13 10.24 14.07
N PRO A 92 0.51 8.98 13.93
CA PRO A 92 -0.36 7.85 14.30
C PRO A 92 -0.96 7.94 15.69
N HIS A 93 -0.25 8.58 16.64
CA HIS A 93 -0.68 8.74 18.02
C HIS A 93 -1.53 9.99 18.27
N ALA A 94 -1.59 10.94 17.33
CA ALA A 94 -2.29 12.23 17.50
C ALA A 94 -3.71 12.22 16.95
N LEU A 95 -4.09 11.22 16.18
CA LEU A 95 -5.37 11.19 15.47
C LEU A 95 -6.54 10.72 16.34
N GLY A 96 -6.27 10.13 17.50
CA GLY A 96 -7.31 9.54 18.35
C GLY A 96 -7.75 8.15 17.87
N GLU A 97 -8.61 7.53 18.68
CA GLU A 97 -9.14 6.19 18.34
C GLU A 97 -10.32 6.30 17.35
N PRO A 98 -10.52 5.30 16.46
CA PRO A 98 -9.75 4.05 16.36
C PRO A 98 -8.48 4.15 15.50
N ALA A 99 -8.22 5.28 14.84
CA ALA A 99 -7.10 5.44 13.91
C ALA A 99 -5.73 5.15 14.56
N THR A 100 -5.50 5.60 15.80
CA THR A 100 -4.26 5.34 16.52
C THR A 100 -3.97 3.86 16.68
N SER A 101 -4.95 3.06 17.07
CA SER A 101 -4.79 1.62 17.25
C SER A 101 -4.60 0.91 15.91
N ILE A 102 -5.34 1.28 14.88
CA ILE A 102 -5.23 0.74 13.53
C ILE A 102 -3.82 1.01 12.96
N ASN A 103 -3.40 2.26 12.97
CA ASN A 103 -2.10 2.65 12.41
C ASN A 103 -0.93 2.01 13.17
N ARG A 104 -1.04 1.92 14.51
CA ARG A 104 -0.06 1.19 15.33
C ARG A 104 0.06 -0.27 14.92
N TRP A 105 -1.05 -0.91 14.63
CA TRP A 105 -1.05 -2.31 14.21
C TRP A 105 -0.35 -2.48 12.86
N TYR A 106 -0.65 -1.62 11.89
CA TYR A 106 -0.01 -1.65 10.57
C TYR A 106 1.49 -1.34 10.63
N LEU A 107 1.92 -0.39 11.45
CA LEU A 107 3.35 -0.10 11.66
C LEU A 107 4.10 -1.31 12.29
N LYS A 108 3.47 -2.00 13.23
CA LYS A 108 4.04 -3.24 13.79
C LYS A 108 4.15 -4.31 12.71
N MET A 109 3.13 -4.49 11.89
CA MET A 109 3.15 -5.44 10.78
C MET A 109 4.25 -5.09 9.78
N LYS A 110 4.39 -3.82 9.39
CA LYS A 110 5.51 -3.38 8.54
C LYS A 110 6.87 -3.73 9.14
N SER A 111 7.04 -3.55 10.44
CA SER A 111 8.27 -3.93 11.13
C SER A 111 8.52 -5.44 11.07
N CYS A 112 7.49 -6.26 11.21
CA CYS A 112 7.60 -7.71 11.07
C CYS A 112 7.93 -8.15 9.63
N LEU A 113 7.46 -7.39 8.63
CA LEU A 113 7.74 -7.65 7.21
C LEU A 113 9.14 -7.19 6.76
N MET A 114 9.92 -6.54 7.64
CA MET A 114 11.22 -5.97 7.28
C MET A 114 12.20 -7.00 6.66
N PRO A 115 12.32 -8.25 7.14
CA PRO A 115 13.18 -9.25 6.49
C PRO A 115 12.73 -9.56 5.06
N TYR A 116 11.43 -9.65 4.83
CA TYR A 116 10.87 -9.83 3.49
C TYR A 116 11.15 -8.60 2.60
N ALA A 117 10.85 -7.40 3.12
CA ALA A 117 11.10 -6.16 2.41
C ALA A 117 12.58 -6.01 2.02
N TYR A 118 13.50 -6.37 2.91
CA TYR A 118 14.92 -6.36 2.63
C TYR A 118 15.30 -7.33 1.49
N SER A 119 14.69 -8.51 1.46
CA SER A 119 14.92 -9.50 0.41
C SER A 119 14.46 -9.02 -0.96
N ILE A 120 13.24 -8.48 -1.06
CA ILE A 120 12.72 -7.96 -2.33
C ILE A 120 13.38 -6.64 -2.75
N ALA A 121 13.93 -5.87 -1.80
CA ALA A 121 14.76 -4.72 -2.12
C ALA A 121 16.08 -5.13 -2.81
N ARG A 122 16.61 -6.32 -2.51
CA ARG A 122 17.76 -6.87 -3.23
C ARG A 122 17.38 -7.20 -4.68
N GLU A 123 16.19 -7.75 -4.92
CA GLU A 123 15.71 -8.02 -6.29
C GLU A 123 15.56 -6.73 -7.11
N ALA A 124 15.26 -5.61 -6.47
CA ALA A 124 15.17 -4.31 -7.13
C ALA A 124 16.52 -3.83 -7.71
N VAL A 125 17.64 -4.26 -7.15
CA VAL A 125 18.98 -4.00 -7.70
C VAL A 125 19.16 -4.71 -9.06
N ASP A 126 18.52 -5.85 -9.23
CA ASP A 126 18.54 -6.65 -10.44
C ASP A 126 17.39 -6.29 -11.41
N GLY A 127 16.68 -5.20 -11.13
CA GLY A 127 15.66 -4.64 -12.01
C GLY A 127 14.20 -5.05 -11.71
N LYS A 128 13.96 -5.84 -10.67
CA LYS A 128 12.60 -6.21 -10.23
C LYS A 128 12.14 -5.29 -9.11
N PRO A 129 11.23 -4.34 -9.33
CA PRO A 129 10.81 -3.42 -8.28
C PRO A 129 10.11 -4.13 -7.13
N MET A 130 10.08 -3.50 -5.96
CA MET A 130 9.37 -4.01 -4.80
C MET A 130 7.85 -3.98 -5.03
N ILE A 131 7.36 -2.87 -5.59
CA ILE A 131 5.96 -2.72 -6.04
C ILE A 131 5.92 -3.06 -7.52
N ARG A 132 5.18 -4.10 -7.88
CA ARG A 132 5.16 -4.66 -9.23
C ARG A 132 3.78 -4.52 -9.86
N ALA A 133 3.74 -3.97 -11.07
CA ALA A 133 2.54 -4.07 -11.88
C ALA A 133 2.13 -5.53 -12.04
N MET A 134 0.85 -5.82 -12.07
CA MET A 134 0.36 -7.20 -12.17
C MET A 134 0.93 -7.94 -13.39
N PHE A 135 1.12 -7.24 -14.51
CA PHE A 135 1.66 -7.84 -15.74
C PHE A 135 3.14 -8.25 -15.65
N LEU A 136 3.89 -7.80 -14.64
CA LEU A 136 5.28 -8.27 -14.45
C LEU A 136 5.34 -9.69 -13.90
N GLU A 137 4.32 -10.11 -13.18
CA GLU A 137 4.24 -11.45 -12.58
C GLU A 137 3.31 -12.37 -13.38
N ASP A 138 2.26 -11.82 -13.98
CA ASP A 138 1.27 -12.55 -14.77
C ASP A 138 0.87 -11.76 -16.03
N PRO A 139 1.68 -11.81 -17.10
CA PRO A 139 1.44 -11.04 -18.32
C PRO A 139 0.28 -11.61 -19.14
N ASN A 140 -0.85 -10.94 -19.14
CA ASN A 140 -2.01 -11.29 -19.97
C ASN A 140 -2.83 -10.04 -20.34
N PRO A 141 -3.79 -10.10 -21.29
CA PRO A 141 -4.53 -8.93 -21.73
C PRO A 141 -5.28 -8.19 -20.60
N TYR A 142 -5.69 -8.88 -19.56
CA TYR A 142 -6.38 -8.26 -18.42
C TYR A 142 -5.41 -7.44 -17.56
N THR A 143 -4.22 -7.97 -17.29
CA THR A 143 -3.22 -7.32 -16.44
C THR A 143 -2.51 -6.16 -17.12
N PHE A 144 -2.47 -6.12 -18.45
CA PHE A 144 -2.01 -4.95 -19.22
C PHE A 144 -3.04 -3.81 -19.26
N GLY A 145 -4.29 -4.08 -18.87
CA GLY A 145 -5.36 -3.11 -18.89
C GLY A 145 -5.46 -2.28 -17.61
N LYS A 146 -6.40 -1.32 -17.64
CA LYS A 146 -6.71 -0.46 -16.48
C LYS A 146 -7.37 -1.22 -15.33
N ALA A 147 -7.86 -2.42 -15.55
CA ALA A 147 -8.58 -3.22 -14.56
C ALA A 147 -7.75 -3.49 -13.29
N THR A 148 -6.43 -3.61 -13.44
CA THR A 148 -5.51 -3.88 -12.34
C THR A 148 -4.71 -2.65 -11.88
N GLN A 149 -5.06 -1.45 -12.31
CA GLN A 149 -4.29 -0.22 -11.99
C GLN A 149 -4.25 0.12 -10.50
N TYR A 150 -5.19 -0.40 -9.70
CA TYR A 150 -5.27 -0.18 -8.24
C TYR A 150 -4.99 -1.45 -7.44
N GLN A 151 -4.22 -2.37 -8.02
CA GLN A 151 -3.65 -3.51 -7.31
C GLN A 151 -2.24 -3.77 -7.80
N PHE A 152 -1.42 -4.37 -6.97
CA PHE A 152 -0.02 -4.64 -7.30
C PHE A 152 0.50 -5.84 -6.52
N MET A 153 1.60 -6.39 -6.98
CA MET A 153 2.36 -7.36 -6.20
C MET A 153 3.43 -6.62 -5.38
N TYR A 154 3.49 -6.90 -4.10
CA TYR A 154 4.60 -6.50 -3.25
C TYR A 154 5.58 -7.66 -3.15
N GLY A 155 6.64 -7.60 -3.98
CA GLY A 155 7.46 -8.76 -4.28
C GLY A 155 6.66 -9.88 -4.95
N PRO A 156 7.16 -11.13 -4.94
CA PRO A 156 6.52 -12.24 -5.65
C PRO A 156 5.33 -12.87 -4.90
N TYR A 157 5.12 -12.58 -3.60
CA TYR A 157 4.22 -13.40 -2.78
C TYR A 157 3.00 -12.67 -2.24
N PHE A 158 3.00 -11.34 -2.19
CA PHE A 158 1.87 -10.58 -1.66
C PHE A 158 1.16 -9.81 -2.76
N LEU A 159 -0.10 -10.12 -2.98
CA LEU A 159 -1.00 -9.31 -3.79
C LEU A 159 -1.69 -8.29 -2.89
N ILE A 160 -1.57 -7.02 -3.24
CA ILE A 160 -2.15 -5.92 -2.50
C ILE A 160 -3.25 -5.27 -3.33
N ALA A 161 -4.45 -5.25 -2.78
CA ALA A 161 -5.63 -4.65 -3.39
C ALA A 161 -6.18 -3.54 -2.48
N PRO A 162 -5.62 -2.33 -2.53
CA PRO A 162 -6.02 -1.23 -1.66
C PRO A 162 -7.49 -0.84 -1.83
N ILE A 163 -8.11 -0.37 -0.75
CA ILE A 163 -9.33 0.42 -0.84
C ILE A 163 -8.93 1.83 -1.30
N TYR A 164 -9.46 2.25 -2.43
CA TYR A 164 -9.12 3.52 -3.09
C TYR A 164 -10.33 4.43 -3.36
N GLN A 165 -11.49 4.05 -2.88
CA GLN A 165 -12.75 4.77 -3.02
C GLN A 165 -13.70 4.39 -1.90
N GLU A 166 -14.79 5.12 -1.78
CA GLU A 166 -15.88 4.70 -0.91
C GLU A 166 -16.37 3.31 -1.28
N THR A 167 -16.65 2.51 -0.28
CA THR A 167 -17.07 1.11 -0.41
C THR A 167 -18.46 0.93 0.14
N GLN A 168 -19.13 -0.14 -0.32
CA GLN A 168 -20.28 -0.69 0.38
C GLN A 168 -19.79 -1.56 1.54
N MET A 169 -20.61 -1.70 2.56
CA MET A 169 -20.34 -2.59 3.67
C MET A 169 -21.17 -3.85 3.55
N ASP A 170 -20.61 -4.96 4.00
CA ASP A 170 -21.36 -6.20 4.20
C ASP A 170 -22.25 -6.12 5.44
N ASP A 171 -23.05 -7.15 5.67
CA ASP A 171 -23.95 -7.24 6.84
C ASP A 171 -23.22 -7.25 8.19
N LYS A 172 -21.91 -7.44 8.18
CA LYS A 172 -21.03 -7.40 9.37
C LYS A 172 -20.31 -6.08 9.54
N GLY A 173 -20.54 -5.12 8.63
CA GLY A 173 -19.88 -3.81 8.64
C GLY A 173 -18.47 -3.81 8.06
N ASN A 174 -18.08 -4.83 7.30
CA ASN A 174 -16.79 -4.84 6.62
C ASN A 174 -16.91 -4.19 5.25
N ASP A 175 -15.87 -3.48 4.84
CA ASP A 175 -15.81 -2.92 3.49
C ASP A 175 -15.73 -4.00 2.42
N ILE A 176 -16.46 -3.81 1.33
CA ILE A 176 -16.44 -4.70 0.18
C ILE A 176 -15.48 -4.14 -0.88
N ARG A 177 -14.58 -4.96 -1.36
CA ARG A 177 -13.68 -4.65 -2.47
C ARG A 177 -14.00 -5.56 -3.65
N ASP A 178 -14.32 -4.95 -4.80
CA ASP A 178 -14.61 -5.65 -6.05
C ASP A 178 -13.43 -5.57 -7.03
N GLY A 179 -13.46 -6.45 -8.02
CA GLY A 179 -12.54 -6.41 -9.15
C GLY A 179 -11.10 -6.75 -8.78
N ILE A 180 -10.87 -7.65 -7.83
CA ILE A 180 -9.53 -8.12 -7.48
C ILE A 180 -9.17 -9.29 -8.40
N TYR A 181 -8.21 -9.09 -9.27
CA TYR A 181 -7.67 -10.15 -10.11
C TYR A 181 -6.65 -10.99 -9.33
N LEU A 182 -6.90 -12.27 -9.24
CA LEU A 182 -5.96 -13.26 -8.69
C LEU A 182 -5.31 -14.00 -9.84
N PRO A 183 -3.98 -13.92 -10.03
CA PRO A 183 -3.23 -14.78 -10.95
C PRO A 183 -3.49 -16.25 -10.72
N GLU A 184 -3.18 -17.11 -11.70
CA GLU A 184 -3.31 -18.58 -11.54
C GLU A 184 -2.56 -19.06 -10.29
N GLY A 185 -3.14 -20.04 -9.59
CA GLY A 185 -2.57 -20.64 -8.39
C GLY A 185 -3.52 -20.61 -7.18
N GLU A 186 -2.96 -20.89 -6.03
CA GLU A 186 -3.68 -20.86 -4.75
C GLU A 186 -3.31 -19.59 -3.99
N TRP A 187 -4.33 -18.86 -3.54
CA TRP A 187 -4.18 -17.62 -2.77
C TRP A 187 -4.80 -17.77 -1.39
N PHE A 188 -4.24 -17.10 -0.43
CA PHE A 188 -4.74 -17.09 0.94
C PHE A 188 -4.88 -15.64 1.40
N ASP A 189 -6.05 -15.32 1.94
CA ASP A 189 -6.19 -14.04 2.64
C ASP A 189 -5.24 -14.00 3.84
N TYR A 190 -4.39 -12.98 3.87
CA TYR A 190 -3.32 -12.88 4.86
C TYR A 190 -3.84 -12.77 6.30
N PHE A 191 -5.02 -12.21 6.49
CA PHE A 191 -5.59 -11.96 7.82
C PHE A 191 -6.49 -13.08 8.31
N THR A 192 -7.26 -13.67 7.40
CA THR A 192 -8.25 -14.71 7.75
C THR A 192 -7.74 -16.12 7.51
N GLY A 193 -6.77 -16.30 6.61
CA GLY A 193 -6.33 -17.59 6.11
C GLY A 193 -7.32 -18.25 5.15
N GLU A 194 -8.34 -17.54 4.70
CA GLU A 194 -9.31 -18.06 3.71
C GLU A 194 -8.61 -18.32 2.39
N LYS A 195 -8.93 -19.46 1.78
CA LYS A 195 -8.32 -19.92 0.54
C LYS A 195 -9.16 -19.55 -0.68
N TYR A 196 -8.48 -19.05 -1.71
CA TYR A 196 -9.05 -18.70 -3.01
C TYR A 196 -8.30 -19.44 -4.13
N THR A 197 -9.05 -19.83 -5.16
CA THR A 197 -8.45 -20.31 -6.41
C THR A 197 -8.27 -19.13 -7.36
N GLY A 198 -7.07 -18.95 -7.87
CA GLY A 198 -6.74 -17.89 -8.81
C GLY A 198 -7.16 -18.18 -10.25
N GLY A 199 -6.65 -17.37 -11.19
CA GLY A 199 -7.08 -17.37 -12.58
C GLY A 199 -8.44 -16.67 -12.78
N CYS A 200 -8.86 -15.84 -11.84
CA CYS A 200 -10.18 -15.21 -11.84
C CYS A 200 -10.18 -13.81 -11.24
N VAL A 201 -11.30 -13.12 -11.42
CA VAL A 201 -11.60 -11.86 -10.72
C VAL A 201 -12.52 -12.16 -9.55
N VAL A 202 -12.10 -11.76 -8.36
CA VAL A 202 -12.90 -11.87 -7.14
C VAL A 202 -13.65 -10.57 -6.92
N ASN A 203 -14.97 -10.70 -6.67
CA ASN A 203 -15.84 -9.62 -6.27
C ASN A 203 -16.43 -9.90 -4.90
N ASN A 204 -16.99 -8.88 -4.26
CA ASN A 204 -17.57 -8.96 -2.92
C ASN A 204 -16.59 -9.50 -1.87
N LEU A 205 -15.28 -9.24 -2.06
CA LEU A 205 -14.32 -9.60 -1.04
C LEU A 205 -14.54 -8.69 0.18
N SER A 206 -15.02 -9.31 1.25
CA SER A 206 -15.20 -8.64 2.53
C SER A 206 -13.84 -8.38 3.16
N LEU A 207 -13.45 -7.12 3.20
CA LEU A 207 -12.23 -6.70 3.89
C LEU A 207 -12.62 -6.34 5.31
N ILE A 208 -12.06 -7.03 6.28
CA ILE A 208 -12.36 -6.81 7.69
C ILE A 208 -12.14 -5.33 8.01
N HIS A 209 -13.21 -4.64 8.37
CA HIS A 209 -13.12 -3.36 9.03
C HIS A 209 -12.31 -3.57 10.30
N ILE A 210 -11.22 -2.84 10.45
CA ILE A 210 -10.47 -2.89 11.69
C ILE A 210 -11.25 -2.10 12.74
N SER A 211 -12.30 -2.73 13.24
CA SER A 211 -12.84 -2.44 14.53
C SER A 211 -12.04 -3.27 15.52
N GLU A 212 -11.18 -2.64 16.29
CA GLU A 212 -10.28 -3.19 17.30
C GLU A 212 -9.55 -4.51 16.91
N PRO A 213 -8.24 -4.59 17.03
CA PRO A 213 -7.53 -5.83 16.80
C PRO A 213 -7.98 -6.85 17.86
N THR A 214 -8.93 -7.72 17.51
CA THR A 214 -9.16 -8.92 18.28
C THR A 214 -7.86 -9.70 18.24
N ARG A 215 -7.10 -9.63 19.30
CA ARG A 215 -5.82 -10.28 19.65
C ARG A 215 -5.06 -10.87 18.46
N PRO A 216 -3.83 -10.43 18.19
CA PRO A 216 -3.00 -11.02 17.16
C PRO A 216 -2.88 -12.53 17.46
N ARG A 217 -3.31 -13.38 16.53
CA ARG A 217 -2.89 -14.77 16.54
C ARG A 217 -1.39 -14.75 16.25
N LEU A 218 -0.60 -15.07 17.26
CA LEU A 218 0.79 -15.38 17.11
C LEU A 218 0.93 -16.46 16.02
N ILE A 219 1.61 -16.10 14.94
CA ILE A 219 2.10 -17.09 13.99
C ILE A 219 3.29 -17.73 14.71
N SER A 220 3.10 -18.95 15.18
CA SER A 220 4.16 -19.81 15.71
C SER A 220 5.00 -20.36 14.57
#